data_f0ad9ec799256077d0960b0b27847cdb
#
_entry.id   f0ad9ec799256077d0960b0b27847cdb
#
_cell.length_a   1.000
_cell.length_b   1.000
_cell.length_c   1.000
_cell.angle_alpha   90.00
_cell.angle_beta   90.00
_cell.angle_gamma   90.00
#
_symmetry.space_group_name_H-M   'P 1'
#
loop_
_entity.id
_entity.type
_entity.pdbx_description
1 polymer ?
#
loop_
_entity_poly.entity_id
_entity_poly.type
_entity_poly.pdbx_seq_one_letter_code
_entity_poly.pdbx_strand_id
1 'polypeptide(L)'
;MNKLIIFDLDGVLIESRELHYHSLNDALHSIDPKYIIGRDEHLAVYDGLNTTKKLKMLSESKGLPTEYHDMVWQRKQIATFELIKKFPIDTKLIDIFSKLKNTGYMIAVASNSIRETVKLSLLKIGVMEYVDYYVSNQDVTHPKPYPEMYWQCMTALKCLPKDTLIIEDSHIGRQGAMDSGAVLLAVENTHDVTWEKINTRLQQMNSHMTSNTIPWKDSRLNVLIPMAGAGSRFAQQGYTFPKPLIEVNGKPMIQLVVENLNIEAHYIFIVQQEHYEKYNLKYLLNLIAPGCDIVQVNGVTEGAACSTLLAKDYINNDAPLVMANSDQYIEWNSNECMYAFTADDIDGGILTFESTHPKWSYAKIGTNGFVSEVAEKKVISNEATVGVYYWKHGSDYVKYTEDMINKNIRVNNEFYVCPVFNQAIEDNKRIKVKRVSNMWGIGTPEDLNYFLTQYKGN
;
A
#
# COMPACT_ATOMS: atom_id res chain seq x y z
N MET A 1 -7.15 -17.90 4.05
CA MET A 1 -6.14 -16.84 3.77
C MET A 1 -5.05 -16.94 4.80
N ASN A 2 -3.82 -16.74 4.40
CA ASN A 2 -2.68 -16.75 5.32
C ASN A 2 -2.73 -15.50 6.21
N LYS A 3 -2.43 -15.65 7.50
CA LYS A 3 -2.37 -14.53 8.46
C LYS A 3 -0.95 -14.41 8.98
N LEU A 4 -0.46 -13.17 9.11
CA LEU A 4 0.93 -12.88 9.43
C LEU A 4 1.05 -11.97 10.64
N ILE A 5 2.03 -12.26 11.48
CA ILE A 5 2.50 -11.32 12.50
C ILE A 5 3.96 -11.00 12.24
N ILE A 6 4.27 -9.71 12.15
CA ILE A 6 5.66 -9.24 11.98
C ILE A 6 6.06 -8.56 13.28
N PHE A 7 7.14 -9.04 13.88
CA PHE A 7 7.74 -8.42 15.05
C PHE A 7 8.94 -7.56 14.64
N ASP A 8 9.07 -6.38 15.19
CA ASP A 8 10.40 -5.78 15.30
C ASP A 8 11.27 -6.59 16.27
N LEU A 9 12.57 -6.37 16.20
CA LEU A 9 13.53 -7.04 17.08
C LEU A 9 13.88 -6.18 18.28
N ASP A 10 14.38 -4.98 18.03
CA ASP A 10 15.01 -4.10 18.99
C ASP A 10 13.95 -3.31 19.81
N GLY A 11 13.81 -3.57 21.11
CA GLY A 11 12.77 -3.01 21.96
C GLY A 11 11.43 -3.77 21.94
N VAL A 12 11.28 -4.77 21.04
CA VAL A 12 10.12 -5.64 20.95
C VAL A 12 10.43 -7.06 21.42
N LEU A 13 11.39 -7.73 20.80
CA LEU A 13 11.79 -9.10 21.16
C LEU A 13 12.99 -9.11 22.11
N ILE A 14 13.87 -8.13 22.00
CA ILE A 14 15.06 -7.99 22.86
C ILE A 14 15.18 -6.57 23.39
N GLU A 15 15.63 -6.44 24.64
CA GLU A 15 15.98 -5.14 25.21
C GLU A 15 17.37 -4.74 24.70
N SER A 16 17.41 -3.99 23.63
CA SER A 16 18.66 -3.69 22.90
C SER A 16 19.15 -2.25 23.05
N ARG A 17 18.37 -1.36 23.67
CA ARG A 17 18.74 0.06 23.81
C ARG A 17 20.07 0.24 24.55
N GLU A 18 20.20 -0.38 25.72
CA GLU A 18 21.44 -0.36 26.49
C GLU A 18 22.59 -1.07 25.75
N LEU A 19 22.29 -2.19 25.10
CA LEU A 19 23.26 -2.93 24.30
C LEU A 19 23.85 -2.06 23.19
N HIS A 20 22.99 -1.38 22.42
CA HIS A 20 23.45 -0.51 21.32
C HIS A 20 24.15 0.76 21.81
N TYR A 21 23.71 1.31 22.95
CA TYR A 21 24.35 2.43 23.61
C TYR A 21 25.78 2.08 24.05
N HIS A 22 25.95 1.00 24.79
CA HIS A 22 27.26 0.56 25.27
C HIS A 22 28.18 0.14 24.13
N SER A 23 27.71 -0.70 23.20
CA SER A 23 28.54 -1.16 22.07
C SER A 23 29.04 -0.01 21.19
N LEU A 24 28.23 1.02 20.98
CA LEU A 24 28.64 2.19 20.20
C LEU A 24 29.65 3.04 20.98
N ASN A 25 29.39 3.31 22.25
CA ASN A 25 30.30 4.11 23.09
C ASN A 25 31.63 3.43 23.35
N ASP A 26 31.66 2.12 23.53
CA ASP A 26 32.91 1.35 23.65
C ASP A 26 33.77 1.49 22.38
N ALA A 27 33.10 1.40 21.19
CA ALA A 27 33.77 1.60 19.92
C ALA A 27 34.30 3.04 19.75
N LEU A 28 33.49 4.05 20.10
CA LEU A 28 33.88 5.47 20.02
C LEU A 28 34.99 5.81 21.02
N HIS A 29 34.88 5.33 22.26
CA HIS A 29 35.92 5.52 23.28
C HIS A 29 37.29 4.99 22.83
N SER A 30 37.29 3.90 22.08
CA SER A 30 38.54 3.32 21.55
C SER A 30 39.22 4.18 20.48
N ILE A 31 38.56 5.20 19.96
CA ILE A 31 39.13 6.19 19.05
C ILE A 31 39.58 7.42 19.87
N ASP A 32 38.61 8.07 20.54
CA ASP A 32 38.87 9.21 21.44
C ASP A 32 37.65 9.38 22.36
N PRO A 33 37.83 9.51 23.70
CA PRO A 33 36.75 9.74 24.66
C PRO A 33 35.83 10.92 24.33
N LYS A 34 36.31 11.92 23.58
CA LYS A 34 35.48 13.09 23.19
C LYS A 34 34.27 12.75 22.28
N TYR A 35 34.30 11.59 21.60
CA TYR A 35 33.20 11.15 20.73
C TYR A 35 32.10 10.41 21.47
N ILE A 36 32.27 10.10 22.77
CA ILE A 36 31.26 9.43 23.57
C ILE A 36 29.96 10.21 23.54
N ILE A 37 28.85 9.49 23.41
CA ILE A 37 27.49 10.00 23.40
C ILE A 37 26.90 9.85 24.78
N GLY A 38 26.30 10.92 25.32
CA GLY A 38 25.53 10.85 26.56
C GLY A 38 24.26 10.00 26.38
N ARG A 39 23.74 9.45 27.48
CA ARG A 39 22.55 8.58 27.42
C ARG A 39 21.34 9.31 26.89
N ASP A 40 21.07 10.52 27.37
CA ASP A 40 19.93 11.33 26.93
C ASP A 40 20.07 11.74 25.47
N GLU A 41 21.28 12.08 25.03
CA GLU A 41 21.61 12.36 23.63
C GLU A 41 21.38 11.13 22.75
N HIS A 42 21.77 9.94 23.23
CA HIS A 42 21.53 8.70 22.49
C HIS A 42 20.04 8.44 22.27
N LEU A 43 19.25 8.55 23.31
CA LEU A 43 17.80 8.32 23.26
C LEU A 43 17.08 9.35 22.38
N ALA A 44 17.47 10.64 22.47
CA ALA A 44 16.80 11.71 21.75
C ALA A 44 17.15 11.77 20.25
N VAL A 45 18.38 11.38 19.87
CA VAL A 45 18.93 11.66 18.53
C VAL A 45 19.28 10.41 17.75
N TYR A 46 19.78 9.36 18.40
CA TYR A 46 20.40 8.22 17.75
C TYR A 46 19.58 6.92 17.85
N ASP A 47 18.59 6.84 18.75
CA ASP A 47 17.83 5.61 18.95
C ASP A 47 17.04 5.21 17.70
N GLY A 48 16.99 3.90 17.42
CA GLY A 48 16.34 3.35 16.23
C GLY A 48 17.08 3.53 14.90
N LEU A 49 18.12 4.38 14.80
CA LEU A 49 18.89 4.59 13.59
C LEU A 49 19.94 3.49 13.37
N ASN A 50 20.20 3.15 12.10
CA ASN A 50 21.33 2.26 11.78
C ASN A 50 22.68 2.91 12.07
N THR A 51 23.71 2.08 12.28
CA THR A 51 25.05 2.54 12.70
C THR A 51 25.68 3.49 11.68
N THR A 52 25.54 3.25 10.39
CA THR A 52 26.09 4.11 9.33
C THR A 52 25.55 5.54 9.42
N LYS A 53 24.24 5.68 9.65
CA LYS A 53 23.59 6.99 9.81
C LYS A 53 24.07 7.68 11.10
N LYS A 54 24.21 6.92 12.21
CA LYS A 54 24.75 7.45 13.48
C LYS A 54 26.16 8.01 13.31
N LEU A 55 27.04 7.29 12.61
CA LEU A 55 28.42 7.71 12.37
C LEU A 55 28.51 8.98 11.52
N LYS A 56 27.67 9.09 10.49
CA LYS A 56 27.58 10.32 9.67
C LYS A 56 27.16 11.52 10.52
N MET A 57 26.15 11.36 11.34
CA MET A 57 25.70 12.43 12.26
C MET A 57 26.77 12.80 13.29
N LEU A 58 27.55 11.84 13.78
CA LEU A 58 28.68 12.09 14.68
C LEU A 58 29.82 12.86 14.00
N SER A 59 30.05 12.63 12.71
CA SER A 59 30.99 13.45 11.94
C SER A 59 30.52 14.91 11.85
N GLU A 60 29.23 15.12 11.63
CA GLU A 60 28.63 16.45 11.52
C GLU A 60 28.59 17.19 12.89
N SER A 61 28.22 16.48 13.96
CA SER A 61 27.98 17.07 15.29
C SER A 61 29.19 17.12 16.20
N LYS A 62 30.07 16.09 16.17
CA LYS A 62 31.22 15.95 17.05
C LYS A 62 32.57 15.90 16.32
N GLY A 63 32.56 16.04 14.98
CA GLY A 63 33.77 16.05 14.17
C GLY A 63 34.48 14.70 14.11
N LEU A 64 33.76 13.55 14.20
CA LEU A 64 34.33 12.23 14.05
C LEU A 64 34.89 12.09 12.62
N PRO A 65 36.22 11.86 12.42
CA PRO A 65 36.75 11.70 11.07
C PRO A 65 36.15 10.48 10.37
N THR A 66 35.82 10.64 9.10
CA THR A 66 35.17 9.59 8.30
C THR A 66 36.04 8.36 8.11
N GLU A 67 37.37 8.51 8.19
CA GLU A 67 38.34 7.41 8.14
C GLU A 67 38.19 6.40 9.30
N TYR A 68 37.58 6.80 10.42
CA TYR A 68 37.33 5.90 11.54
C TYR A 68 35.97 5.21 11.46
N HIS A 69 35.08 5.55 10.51
CA HIS A 69 33.74 4.99 10.42
C HIS A 69 33.74 3.47 10.35
N ASP A 70 34.56 2.89 9.47
CA ASP A 70 34.63 1.42 9.31
C ASP A 70 35.14 0.73 10.57
N MET A 71 36.17 1.31 11.23
CA MET A 71 36.71 0.76 12.47
C MET A 71 35.69 0.81 13.62
N VAL A 72 35.01 1.94 13.80
CA VAL A 72 33.95 2.08 14.82
C VAL A 72 32.80 1.12 14.52
N TRP A 73 32.39 1.01 13.25
CA TRP A 73 31.34 0.09 12.83
C TRP A 73 31.70 -1.36 13.17
N GLN A 74 32.88 -1.82 12.80
CA GLN A 74 33.34 -3.19 13.07
C GLN A 74 33.45 -3.48 14.58
N ARG A 75 34.06 -2.58 15.37
CA ARG A 75 34.17 -2.74 16.82
C ARG A 75 32.80 -2.78 17.50
N LYS A 76 31.90 -1.90 17.08
CA LYS A 76 30.51 -1.90 17.57
C LYS A 76 29.81 -3.24 17.27
N GLN A 77 29.96 -3.81 16.07
CA GLN A 77 29.37 -5.11 15.74
C GLN A 77 29.92 -6.24 16.61
N ILE A 78 31.26 -6.29 16.80
CA ILE A 78 31.89 -7.29 17.66
C ILE A 78 31.35 -7.18 19.09
N ALA A 79 31.31 -5.98 19.67
CA ALA A 79 30.79 -5.76 21.01
C ALA A 79 29.31 -6.16 21.12
N THR A 80 28.50 -5.84 20.10
CA THR A 80 27.09 -6.25 20.02
C THR A 80 26.95 -7.78 20.06
N PHE A 81 27.72 -8.52 19.26
CA PHE A 81 27.66 -9.98 19.24
C PHE A 81 28.03 -10.60 20.58
N GLU A 82 29.10 -10.10 21.25
CA GLU A 82 29.51 -10.61 22.56
C GLU A 82 28.44 -10.41 23.64
N LEU A 83 27.65 -9.33 23.54
CA LEU A 83 26.55 -9.10 24.46
C LEU A 83 25.34 -9.99 24.14
N ILE A 84 24.97 -10.16 22.87
CA ILE A 84 23.86 -11.03 22.45
C ILE A 84 24.13 -12.50 22.79
N LYS A 85 25.37 -12.96 22.71
CA LYS A 85 25.75 -14.33 23.11
C LYS A 85 25.36 -14.66 24.54
N LYS A 86 25.22 -13.66 25.40
CA LYS A 86 24.88 -13.79 26.83
C LYS A 86 23.35 -13.78 27.08
N PHE A 87 22.53 -13.56 26.07
CA PHE A 87 21.07 -13.53 26.24
C PHE A 87 20.56 -14.90 26.70
N PRO A 88 19.71 -14.92 27.72
CA PRO A 88 19.02 -16.13 28.14
C PRO A 88 17.92 -16.50 27.14
N ILE A 89 17.49 -17.76 27.18
CA ILE A 89 16.28 -18.21 26.51
C ILE A 89 15.07 -17.49 27.14
N ASP A 90 14.20 -16.93 26.30
CA ASP A 90 12.98 -16.23 26.74
C ASP A 90 11.77 -17.18 26.62
N THR A 91 11.41 -17.80 27.72
CA THR A 91 10.29 -18.75 27.80
C THR A 91 8.93 -18.10 27.56
N LYS A 92 8.79 -16.80 27.90
CA LYS A 92 7.57 -16.01 27.62
C LYS A 92 7.36 -15.82 26.13
N LEU A 93 8.41 -15.43 25.40
CA LEU A 93 8.32 -15.28 23.95
C LEU A 93 8.10 -16.63 23.25
N ILE A 94 8.75 -17.69 23.71
CA ILE A 94 8.51 -19.05 23.19
C ILE A 94 7.04 -19.44 23.34
N ASP A 95 6.42 -19.19 24.50
CA ASP A 95 5.00 -19.47 24.72
C ASP A 95 4.09 -18.66 23.77
N ILE A 96 4.37 -17.37 23.59
CA ILE A 96 3.63 -16.51 22.65
C ILE A 96 3.75 -17.02 21.21
N PHE A 97 4.98 -17.30 20.74
CA PHE A 97 5.24 -17.76 19.38
C PHE A 97 4.61 -19.12 19.12
N SER A 98 4.70 -20.05 20.09
CA SER A 98 4.04 -21.35 20.01
C SER A 98 2.51 -21.22 19.90
N LYS A 99 1.87 -20.37 20.70
CA LYS A 99 0.44 -20.10 20.61
C LYS A 99 0.04 -19.54 19.26
N LEU A 100 0.83 -18.60 18.71
CA LEU A 100 0.59 -18.03 17.38
C LEU A 100 0.68 -19.09 16.27
N LYS A 101 1.71 -19.95 16.31
CA LYS A 101 1.84 -21.06 15.35
C LYS A 101 0.68 -22.04 15.46
N ASN A 102 0.27 -22.40 16.67
CA ASN A 102 -0.84 -23.33 16.92
C ASN A 102 -2.19 -22.75 16.44
N THR A 103 -2.33 -21.44 16.37
CA THR A 103 -3.52 -20.77 15.83
C THR A 103 -3.41 -20.44 14.33
N GLY A 104 -2.36 -20.93 13.66
CA GLY A 104 -2.20 -20.88 12.21
C GLY A 104 -1.60 -19.58 11.67
N TYR A 105 -1.00 -18.74 12.54
CA TYR A 105 -0.30 -17.55 12.09
C TYR A 105 1.11 -17.88 11.59
N MET A 106 1.52 -17.21 10.52
CA MET A 106 2.93 -17.10 10.14
C MET A 106 3.59 -15.99 10.94
N ILE A 107 4.88 -16.15 11.20
CA ILE A 107 5.66 -15.22 12.01
C ILE A 107 6.85 -14.74 11.21
N ALA A 108 7.00 -13.42 11.10
CA ALA A 108 8.20 -12.80 10.54
C ALA A 108 8.84 -11.83 11.52
N VAL A 109 10.12 -11.51 11.28
CA VAL A 109 10.86 -10.48 12.01
C VAL A 109 11.46 -9.49 11.04
N ALA A 110 11.30 -8.17 11.31
CA ALA A 110 11.82 -7.10 10.46
C ALA A 110 12.59 -6.08 11.32
N SER A 111 13.89 -5.92 11.13
CA SER A 111 14.73 -5.08 11.96
C SER A 111 15.72 -4.23 11.17
N ASN A 112 16.01 -3.00 11.67
CA ASN A 112 17.09 -2.15 11.18
C ASN A 112 18.50 -2.63 11.61
N SER A 113 18.60 -3.75 12.31
CA SER A 113 19.86 -4.42 12.64
C SER A 113 20.40 -5.21 11.44
N ILE A 114 21.69 -5.55 11.43
CA ILE A 114 22.29 -6.38 10.38
C ILE A 114 21.83 -7.83 10.50
N ARG A 115 21.84 -8.57 9.39
CA ARG A 115 21.33 -9.94 9.27
C ARG A 115 21.86 -10.89 10.35
N GLU A 116 23.17 -10.85 10.62
CA GLU A 116 23.79 -11.70 11.64
C GLU A 116 23.31 -11.35 13.06
N THR A 117 23.07 -10.07 13.36
CA THR A 117 22.48 -9.64 14.64
C THR A 117 21.08 -10.21 14.80
N VAL A 118 20.23 -10.08 13.79
CA VAL A 118 18.86 -10.62 13.81
C VAL A 118 18.88 -12.12 14.06
N LYS A 119 19.65 -12.85 13.26
CA LYS A 119 19.75 -14.32 13.35
C LYS A 119 20.26 -14.77 14.72
N LEU A 120 21.35 -14.17 15.21
CA LEU A 120 21.95 -14.55 16.50
C LEU A 120 21.01 -14.25 17.66
N SER A 121 20.30 -13.12 17.63
CA SER A 121 19.32 -12.76 18.65
C SER A 121 18.19 -13.80 18.72
N LEU A 122 17.57 -14.11 17.58
CA LEU A 122 16.47 -15.09 17.51
C LEU A 122 16.88 -16.48 18.00
N LEU A 123 18.11 -16.91 17.66
CA LEU A 123 18.67 -18.17 18.15
C LEU A 123 18.86 -18.15 19.68
N LYS A 124 19.39 -17.03 20.23
CA LYS A 124 19.72 -16.94 21.65
C LYS A 124 18.50 -16.84 22.55
N ILE A 125 17.48 -16.08 22.14
CA ILE A 125 16.21 -16.04 22.90
C ILE A 125 15.32 -17.27 22.68
N GLY A 126 15.70 -18.20 21.77
CA GLY A 126 15.05 -19.50 21.57
C GLY A 126 13.81 -19.48 20.67
N VAL A 127 13.58 -18.42 19.87
CA VAL A 127 12.38 -18.33 19.03
C VAL A 127 12.61 -18.60 17.54
N MET A 128 13.85 -18.84 17.13
CA MET A 128 14.21 -18.99 15.71
C MET A 128 13.42 -20.09 14.98
N GLU A 129 13.09 -21.18 15.64
CA GLU A 129 12.35 -22.31 15.06
C GLU A 129 10.89 -21.96 14.70
N TYR A 130 10.32 -20.91 15.30
CA TYR A 130 8.95 -20.44 15.03
C TYR A 130 8.90 -19.39 13.92
N VAL A 131 10.05 -18.82 13.50
CA VAL A 131 10.12 -17.72 12.53
C VAL A 131 10.13 -18.26 11.11
N ASP A 132 9.10 -17.93 10.33
CA ASP A 132 8.98 -18.36 8.92
C ASP A 132 9.83 -17.49 7.98
N TYR A 133 10.07 -16.21 8.33
CA TYR A 133 10.86 -15.29 7.51
C TYR A 133 11.45 -14.17 8.38
N TYR A 134 12.62 -13.64 8.01
CA TYR A 134 13.15 -12.44 8.65
C TYR A 134 13.90 -11.54 7.65
N VAL A 135 13.83 -10.24 7.90
CA VAL A 135 14.42 -9.17 7.08
C VAL A 135 15.28 -8.28 7.96
N SER A 136 16.46 -7.96 7.47
CA SER A 136 17.43 -7.04 8.06
C SER A 136 17.56 -5.76 7.21
N ASN A 137 18.31 -4.79 7.70
CA ASN A 137 18.66 -3.59 6.94
C ASN A 137 19.50 -3.86 5.69
N GLN A 138 20.12 -5.04 5.59
CA GLN A 138 20.94 -5.45 4.44
C GLN A 138 20.12 -6.05 3.29
N ASP A 139 18.84 -6.36 3.53
CA ASP A 139 17.96 -7.02 2.59
C ASP A 139 17.08 -6.03 1.83
N VAL A 140 17.14 -4.74 2.18
CA VAL A 140 16.29 -3.68 1.64
C VAL A 140 17.12 -2.51 1.14
N THR A 141 16.58 -1.80 0.19
CA THR A 141 17.17 -0.54 -0.29
C THR A 141 16.86 0.60 0.67
N HIS A 142 15.63 0.60 1.21
CA HIS A 142 15.16 1.64 2.11
C HIS A 142 14.72 1.01 3.45
N PRO A 143 15.60 1.00 4.47
CA PRO A 143 15.22 0.53 5.80
C PRO A 143 14.21 1.47 6.48
N LYS A 144 13.66 1.06 7.65
CA LYS A 144 12.74 1.90 8.43
C LYS A 144 13.28 3.34 8.57
N PRO A 145 12.46 4.37 8.35
CA PRO A 145 10.99 4.40 8.40
C PRO A 145 10.26 3.98 7.12
N TYR A 146 10.94 3.57 6.06
CA TYR A 146 10.26 3.09 4.87
C TYR A 146 9.60 1.72 5.10
N PRO A 147 8.47 1.41 4.44
CA PRO A 147 7.71 0.17 4.66
C PRO A 147 8.31 -1.06 3.98
N GLU A 148 9.40 -0.95 3.23
CA GLU A 148 9.95 -1.98 2.35
C GLU A 148 10.17 -3.32 3.06
N MET A 149 10.71 -3.32 4.29
CA MET A 149 10.91 -4.55 5.07
C MET A 149 9.61 -5.31 5.34
N TYR A 150 8.55 -4.58 5.68
CA TYR A 150 7.26 -5.16 5.98
C TYR A 150 6.61 -5.71 4.70
N TRP A 151 6.71 -4.98 3.59
CA TRP A 151 6.25 -5.47 2.29
C TRP A 151 6.99 -6.72 1.86
N GLN A 152 8.29 -6.82 2.09
CA GLN A 152 9.06 -8.05 1.80
C GLN A 152 8.56 -9.24 2.62
N CYS A 153 8.34 -9.07 3.94
CA CYS A 153 7.78 -10.12 4.79
C CYS A 153 6.42 -10.59 4.27
N MET A 154 5.52 -9.66 4.00
CA MET A 154 4.18 -9.96 3.50
C MET A 154 4.21 -10.65 2.14
N THR A 155 5.06 -10.20 1.22
CA THR A 155 5.22 -10.80 -0.12
C THR A 155 5.79 -12.21 -0.04
N ALA A 156 6.85 -12.41 0.75
CA ALA A 156 7.49 -13.71 0.91
C ALA A 156 6.53 -14.76 1.48
N LEU A 157 5.67 -14.35 2.41
CA LEU A 157 4.71 -15.22 3.08
C LEU A 157 3.31 -15.19 2.46
N LYS A 158 3.11 -14.44 1.36
CA LYS A 158 1.85 -14.32 0.60
C LYS A 158 0.67 -13.89 1.49
N CYS A 159 0.89 -12.87 2.32
CA CYS A 159 -0.10 -12.28 3.21
C CYS A 159 -0.46 -10.87 2.75
N LEU A 160 -1.73 -10.50 2.90
CA LEU A 160 -2.19 -9.14 2.60
C LEU A 160 -1.93 -8.20 3.79
N PRO A 161 -1.79 -6.91 3.56
CA PRO A 161 -1.64 -5.93 4.65
C PRO A 161 -2.79 -5.99 5.68
N LYS A 162 -4.03 -6.15 5.25
CA LYS A 162 -5.21 -6.29 6.13
C LYS A 162 -5.17 -7.53 7.02
N ASP A 163 -4.46 -8.58 6.60
CA ASP A 163 -4.31 -9.86 7.31
C ASP A 163 -2.99 -9.93 8.09
N THR A 164 -2.27 -8.79 8.18
CA THR A 164 -0.96 -8.68 8.82
C THR A 164 -1.01 -7.75 10.03
N LEU A 165 -0.50 -8.24 11.18
CA LEU A 165 -0.25 -7.44 12.37
C LEU A 165 1.24 -7.15 12.48
N ILE A 166 1.62 -5.88 12.67
CA ILE A 166 3.01 -5.47 12.94
C ILE A 166 3.10 -5.01 14.38
N ILE A 167 4.10 -5.48 15.11
CA ILE A 167 4.37 -5.12 16.51
C ILE A 167 5.65 -4.31 16.56
N GLU A 168 5.56 -3.06 17.02
CA GLU A 168 6.62 -2.06 16.96
C GLU A 168 6.65 -1.13 18.18
N ASP A 169 7.87 -0.77 18.64
CA ASP A 169 8.07 0.15 19.77
C ASP A 169 8.57 1.54 19.34
N SER A 170 9.36 1.61 18.25
CA SER A 170 10.06 2.82 17.84
C SER A 170 9.19 3.73 16.95
N HIS A 171 9.41 5.05 17.03
CA HIS A 171 8.71 6.02 16.18
C HIS A 171 8.92 5.74 14.68
N ILE A 172 10.16 5.47 14.26
CA ILE A 172 10.49 5.21 12.85
C ILE A 172 9.91 3.88 12.34
N GLY A 173 9.87 2.86 13.19
CA GLY A 173 9.28 1.57 12.84
C GLY A 173 7.76 1.64 12.77
N ARG A 174 7.11 2.38 13.67
CA ARG A 174 5.66 2.65 13.61
C ARG A 174 5.28 3.40 12.35
N GLN A 175 6.09 4.39 11.91
CA GLN A 175 5.87 5.08 10.65
C GLN A 175 5.91 4.09 9.48
N GLY A 176 6.95 3.26 9.36
CA GLY A 176 7.03 2.24 8.31
C GLY A 176 5.90 1.22 8.37
N ALA A 177 5.46 0.84 9.59
CA ALA A 177 4.33 -0.08 9.76
C ALA A 177 3.02 0.53 9.27
N MET A 178 2.75 1.80 9.58
CA MET A 178 1.57 2.52 9.08
C MET A 178 1.62 2.65 7.56
N ASP A 179 2.76 3.08 7.01
CA ASP A 179 2.95 3.26 5.56
C ASP A 179 2.87 1.93 4.78
N SER A 180 3.07 0.79 5.46
CA SER A 180 2.90 -0.53 4.85
C SER A 180 1.45 -0.91 4.60
N GLY A 181 0.51 -0.21 5.24
CA GLY A 181 -0.93 -0.49 5.21
C GLY A 181 -1.36 -1.67 6.06
N ALA A 182 -0.46 -2.29 6.82
CA ALA A 182 -0.79 -3.34 7.78
C ALA A 182 -1.34 -2.76 9.10
N VAL A 183 -1.88 -3.64 9.92
CA VAL A 183 -2.39 -3.24 11.25
C VAL A 183 -1.22 -3.11 12.22
N LEU A 184 -1.11 -1.97 12.89
CA LEU A 184 -0.08 -1.72 13.90
C LEU A 184 -0.59 -2.08 15.30
N LEU A 185 0.24 -2.79 16.06
CA LEU A 185 0.21 -2.88 17.53
C LEU A 185 1.44 -2.15 18.08
N ALA A 186 1.25 -0.93 18.54
CA ALA A 186 2.31 -0.17 19.18
C ALA A 186 2.55 -0.70 20.61
N VAL A 187 3.81 -0.98 20.93
CA VAL A 187 4.27 -1.38 22.26
C VAL A 187 5.31 -0.38 22.76
N GLU A 188 5.52 -0.30 24.07
CA GLU A 188 6.49 0.62 24.65
C GLU A 188 7.88 -0.01 24.82
N ASN A 189 7.91 -1.31 25.10
CA ASN A 189 9.13 -2.10 25.32
C ASN A 189 8.81 -3.60 25.30
N THR A 190 9.82 -4.45 25.52
CA THR A 190 9.68 -5.92 25.54
C THR A 190 8.69 -6.45 26.58
N HIS A 191 8.49 -5.76 27.73
CA HIS A 191 7.55 -6.19 28.76
C HIS A 191 6.11 -6.01 28.32
N ASP A 192 5.86 -5.06 27.43
CA ASP A 192 4.56 -4.74 26.88
C ASP A 192 4.10 -5.74 25.80
N VAL A 193 5.01 -6.58 25.29
CA VAL A 193 4.70 -7.68 24.38
C VAL A 193 4.11 -8.84 25.16
N THR A 194 2.78 -8.91 25.22
CA THR A 194 2.04 -9.93 25.96
C THR A 194 1.06 -10.67 25.07
N TRP A 195 0.78 -11.95 25.38
CA TRP A 195 -0.24 -12.73 24.67
C TRP A 195 -1.60 -12.02 24.69
N GLU A 196 -1.99 -11.47 25.81
CA GLU A 196 -3.27 -10.80 25.97
C GLU A 196 -3.43 -9.63 25.01
N LYS A 197 -2.42 -8.75 24.95
CA LYS A 197 -2.39 -7.58 24.07
C LYS A 197 -2.45 -7.97 22.59
N ILE A 198 -1.63 -8.95 22.20
CA ILE A 198 -1.60 -9.47 20.85
C ILE A 198 -2.95 -10.11 20.50
N ASN A 199 -3.46 -11.01 21.32
CA ASN A 199 -4.72 -11.72 21.08
C ASN A 199 -5.91 -10.75 20.97
N THR A 200 -5.99 -9.74 21.85
CA THR A 200 -7.04 -8.72 21.79
C THR A 200 -7.00 -7.99 20.44
N ARG A 201 -5.81 -7.60 19.98
CA ARG A 201 -5.67 -6.93 18.68
C ARG A 201 -6.06 -7.82 17.51
N LEU A 202 -5.68 -9.10 17.55
CA LEU A 202 -6.06 -10.09 16.55
C LEU A 202 -7.57 -10.34 16.51
N GLN A 203 -8.25 -10.35 17.67
CA GLN A 203 -9.71 -10.46 17.74
C GLN A 203 -10.39 -9.23 17.11
N GLN A 204 -9.90 -8.02 17.37
CA GLN A 204 -10.39 -6.80 16.74
C GLN A 204 -10.24 -6.86 15.20
N MET A 205 -9.09 -7.31 14.69
CA MET A 205 -8.89 -7.51 13.25
C MET A 205 -9.89 -8.51 12.65
N ASN A 206 -10.20 -9.57 13.37
CA ASN A 206 -11.13 -10.60 12.91
C ASN A 206 -12.59 -10.16 12.98
N SER A 207 -13.00 -9.30 13.92
CA SER A 207 -14.38 -8.83 14.07
C SER A 207 -14.83 -7.89 12.94
N HIS A 208 -13.91 -7.22 12.25
CA HIS A 208 -14.21 -6.43 11.05
C HIS A 208 -14.46 -7.28 9.78
N MET A 209 -14.30 -8.61 9.85
CA MET A 209 -14.43 -9.51 8.70
C MET A 209 -15.82 -10.22 8.60
N THR A 210 -16.79 -9.91 9.44
CA THR A 210 -18.10 -10.54 9.39
C THR A 210 -19.15 -9.71 8.67
N SER A 211 -19.06 -9.63 7.35
CA SER A 211 -20.24 -9.50 6.52
C SER A 211 -20.44 -10.79 5.74
N ASN A 212 -21.52 -11.49 5.98
CA ASN A 212 -21.90 -12.79 5.37
C ASN A 212 -22.39 -12.66 3.91
N THR A 213 -21.75 -11.83 3.08
CA THR A 213 -22.06 -11.78 1.66
C THR A 213 -20.99 -12.55 0.89
N ILE A 214 -21.42 -13.59 0.16
CA ILE A 214 -20.54 -14.31 -0.77
C ILE A 214 -20.01 -13.28 -1.77
N PRO A 215 -18.68 -13.05 -1.88
CA PRO A 215 -18.13 -12.11 -2.84
C PRO A 215 -18.54 -12.50 -4.26
N TRP A 216 -18.95 -11.53 -5.07
CA TRP A 216 -19.13 -11.76 -6.50
C TRP A 216 -17.76 -12.15 -7.10
N LYS A 217 -17.76 -13.20 -7.94
CA LYS A 217 -16.54 -13.73 -8.55
C LYS A 217 -16.78 -14.06 -10.02
N ASP A 218 -15.89 -13.58 -10.86
CA ASP A 218 -15.68 -14.10 -12.21
C ASP A 218 -14.16 -14.26 -12.41
N SER A 219 -13.68 -15.48 -12.59
CA SER A 219 -12.25 -15.76 -12.77
C SER A 219 -11.63 -15.15 -14.03
N ARG A 220 -12.47 -14.66 -14.96
CA ARG A 220 -12.02 -14.02 -16.21
C ARG A 220 -11.97 -12.50 -16.08
N LEU A 221 -12.59 -11.91 -15.02
CA LEU A 221 -12.69 -10.46 -14.88
C LEU A 221 -11.31 -9.82 -14.77
N ASN A 222 -11.07 -8.81 -15.59
CA ASN A 222 -9.93 -7.91 -15.46
C ASN A 222 -10.36 -6.60 -14.78
N VAL A 223 -9.57 -6.10 -13.86
CA VAL A 223 -9.71 -4.76 -13.28
C VAL A 223 -8.51 -3.92 -13.69
N LEU A 224 -8.75 -2.88 -14.50
CA LEU A 224 -7.70 -1.98 -14.99
C LEU A 224 -7.71 -0.67 -14.21
N ILE A 225 -6.58 -0.33 -13.61
CA ILE A 225 -6.39 0.91 -12.83
C ILE A 225 -5.26 1.75 -13.43
N PRO A 226 -5.58 2.78 -14.23
CA PRO A 226 -4.57 3.73 -14.70
C PRO A 226 -4.17 4.67 -13.56
N MET A 227 -2.90 4.62 -13.16
CA MET A 227 -2.33 5.45 -12.09
C MET A 227 -1.02 6.16 -12.50
N ALA A 228 -0.81 6.31 -13.80
CA ALA A 228 0.38 6.95 -14.38
C ALA A 228 0.26 8.48 -14.50
N GLY A 229 -0.76 9.10 -13.95
CA GLY A 229 -0.94 10.55 -13.97
C GLY A 229 0.17 11.30 -13.22
N ALA A 230 0.52 12.50 -13.68
CA ALA A 230 1.62 13.29 -13.14
C ALA A 230 1.45 13.73 -11.66
N GLY A 231 0.23 13.76 -11.13
CA GLY A 231 -0.03 14.15 -9.74
C GLY A 231 0.43 15.57 -9.38
N SER A 232 0.54 16.46 -10.37
CA SER A 232 1.17 17.79 -10.25
C SER A 232 0.59 18.67 -9.15
N ARG A 233 -0.70 18.57 -8.86
CA ARG A 233 -1.37 19.37 -7.81
C ARG A 233 -0.84 19.03 -6.41
N PHE A 234 -0.61 17.75 -6.13
CA PHE A 234 -0.02 17.32 -4.87
C PHE A 234 1.45 17.74 -4.75
N ALA A 235 2.23 17.59 -5.84
CA ALA A 235 3.61 18.04 -5.85
C ALA A 235 3.75 19.57 -5.61
N GLN A 236 2.84 20.39 -6.18
CA GLN A 236 2.79 21.83 -5.94
C GLN A 236 2.48 22.20 -4.48
N GLN A 237 1.80 21.35 -3.73
CA GLN A 237 1.51 21.55 -2.30
C GLN A 237 2.53 20.87 -1.37
N GLY A 238 3.67 20.41 -1.91
CA GLY A 238 4.78 19.89 -1.12
C GLY A 238 4.68 18.43 -0.71
N TYR A 239 3.76 17.66 -1.31
CA TYR A 239 3.70 16.21 -1.07
C TYR A 239 4.92 15.53 -1.71
N THR A 240 5.63 14.75 -0.92
CA THR A 240 6.88 14.09 -1.33
C THR A 240 6.65 12.85 -2.19
N PHE A 241 5.54 12.16 -1.96
CA PHE A 241 5.20 10.93 -2.69
C PHE A 241 4.31 11.20 -3.90
N PRO A 242 4.42 10.38 -4.96
CA PRO A 242 3.47 10.44 -6.07
C PRO A 242 2.06 10.12 -5.59
N LYS A 243 1.06 10.67 -6.26
CA LYS A 243 -0.37 10.58 -5.87
C LYS A 243 -0.81 9.20 -5.37
N PRO A 244 -0.51 8.06 -6.04
CA PRO A 244 -0.97 6.76 -5.58
C PRO A 244 -0.40 6.31 -4.24
N LEU A 245 0.71 6.90 -3.81
CA LEU A 245 1.40 6.57 -2.55
C LEU A 245 1.12 7.57 -1.42
N ILE A 246 0.32 8.60 -1.67
CA ILE A 246 -0.08 9.56 -0.63
C ILE A 246 -0.89 8.80 0.41
N GLU A 247 -0.58 9.06 1.67
CA GLU A 247 -1.28 8.44 2.80
C GLU A 247 -2.70 8.97 2.94
N VAL A 248 -3.65 8.04 3.08
CA VAL A 248 -5.05 8.30 3.36
C VAL A 248 -5.48 7.35 4.49
N ASN A 249 -5.73 7.89 5.69
CA ASN A 249 -6.10 7.11 6.88
C ASN A 249 -5.11 5.96 7.19
N GLY A 250 -3.81 6.23 7.12
CA GLY A 250 -2.76 5.27 7.42
C GLY A 250 -2.48 4.23 6.34
N LYS A 251 -2.98 4.43 5.11
CA LYS A 251 -2.75 3.55 3.96
C LYS A 251 -2.36 4.35 2.72
N PRO A 252 -1.53 3.81 1.82
CA PRO A 252 -1.35 4.38 0.48
C PRO A 252 -2.71 4.52 -0.23
N MET A 253 -2.92 5.63 -0.93
CA MET A 253 -4.18 5.91 -1.66
C MET A 253 -4.60 4.74 -2.56
N ILE A 254 -3.67 4.15 -3.31
CA ILE A 254 -3.98 3.01 -4.19
C ILE A 254 -4.45 1.78 -3.42
N GLN A 255 -3.91 1.53 -2.22
CA GLN A 255 -4.37 0.44 -1.38
C GLN A 255 -5.81 0.68 -0.91
N LEU A 256 -6.12 1.90 -0.47
CA LEU A 256 -7.47 2.27 -0.07
C LEU A 256 -8.46 2.06 -1.23
N VAL A 257 -8.09 2.47 -2.45
CA VAL A 257 -8.92 2.30 -3.65
C VAL A 257 -9.17 0.82 -3.96
N VAL A 258 -8.15 -0.02 -3.99
CA VAL A 258 -8.29 -1.47 -4.27
C VAL A 258 -9.13 -2.17 -3.21
N GLU A 259 -8.91 -1.87 -1.92
CA GLU A 259 -9.71 -2.42 -0.82
C GLU A 259 -11.17 -1.94 -0.89
N ASN A 260 -11.41 -0.69 -1.28
CA ASN A 260 -12.75 -0.12 -1.44
C ASN A 260 -13.49 -0.69 -2.64
N LEU A 261 -12.79 -1.00 -3.74
CA LEU A 261 -13.39 -1.72 -4.87
C LEU A 261 -13.93 -3.08 -4.43
N ASN A 262 -13.20 -3.79 -3.56
CA ASN A 262 -13.61 -5.08 -2.99
C ASN A 262 -14.13 -6.07 -4.05
N ILE A 263 -13.41 -6.19 -5.16
CA ILE A 263 -13.72 -7.08 -6.28
C ILE A 263 -12.59 -8.11 -6.40
N GLU A 264 -12.91 -9.40 -6.39
CA GLU A 264 -11.94 -10.45 -6.67
C GLU A 264 -11.80 -10.62 -8.18
N ALA A 265 -10.64 -10.24 -8.72
CA ALA A 265 -10.36 -10.20 -10.16
C ALA A 265 -8.87 -10.24 -10.43
N HIS A 266 -8.50 -10.36 -11.71
CA HIS A 266 -7.14 -10.09 -12.16
C HIS A 266 -6.91 -8.58 -12.32
N TYR A 267 -6.03 -8.01 -11.52
CA TYR A 267 -5.73 -6.58 -11.54
C TYR A 267 -4.60 -6.24 -12.51
N ILE A 268 -4.75 -5.14 -13.22
CA ILE A 268 -3.76 -4.59 -14.15
C ILE A 268 -3.55 -3.12 -13.79
N PHE A 269 -2.34 -2.74 -13.42
CA PHE A 269 -1.99 -1.38 -13.07
C PHE A 269 -1.14 -0.73 -14.15
N ILE A 270 -1.44 0.53 -14.51
CA ILE A 270 -0.60 1.32 -15.41
C ILE A 270 0.12 2.37 -14.57
N VAL A 271 1.44 2.31 -14.52
CA VAL A 271 2.28 3.13 -13.65
C VAL A 271 3.34 3.90 -14.44
N GLN A 272 3.79 5.04 -13.91
CA GLN A 272 5.01 5.68 -14.43
C GLN A 272 6.23 4.81 -14.10
N GLN A 273 7.11 4.58 -15.08
CA GLN A 273 8.33 3.79 -14.89
C GLN A 273 9.21 4.39 -13.79
N GLU A 274 9.39 5.69 -13.76
CA GLU A 274 10.13 6.37 -12.69
C GLU A 274 9.58 6.05 -11.30
N HIS A 275 8.25 6.08 -11.13
CA HIS A 275 7.62 5.76 -9.85
C HIS A 275 7.77 4.27 -9.51
N TYR A 276 7.65 3.40 -10.52
CA TYR A 276 7.81 1.96 -10.34
C TYR A 276 9.17 1.60 -9.77
N GLU A 277 10.23 2.17 -10.36
CA GLU A 277 11.62 1.91 -9.95
C GLU A 277 11.94 2.60 -8.61
N LYS A 278 11.63 3.90 -8.49
CA LYS A 278 11.99 4.71 -7.33
C LYS A 278 11.32 4.27 -6.04
N TYR A 279 10.07 3.81 -6.10
CA TYR A 279 9.27 3.48 -4.93
C TYR A 279 8.99 1.98 -4.79
N ASN A 280 9.63 1.12 -5.61
CA ASN A 280 9.45 -0.33 -5.59
C ASN A 280 7.98 -0.76 -5.64
N LEU A 281 7.18 -0.11 -6.51
CA LEU A 281 5.73 -0.33 -6.61
C LEU A 281 5.35 -1.78 -6.86
N LYS A 282 6.26 -2.59 -7.41
CA LYS A 282 6.05 -4.02 -7.60
C LYS A 282 5.62 -4.72 -6.31
N TYR A 283 6.26 -4.41 -5.19
CA TYR A 283 5.94 -5.05 -3.92
C TYR A 283 4.56 -4.62 -3.41
N LEU A 284 4.31 -3.31 -3.37
CA LEU A 284 3.02 -2.78 -2.93
C LEU A 284 1.86 -3.34 -3.76
N LEU A 285 1.96 -3.28 -5.10
CA LEU A 285 0.88 -3.70 -5.97
C LEU A 285 0.61 -5.20 -5.87
N ASN A 286 1.65 -6.03 -5.74
CA ASN A 286 1.48 -7.46 -5.49
C ASN A 286 0.94 -7.80 -4.09
N LEU A 287 1.10 -6.92 -3.10
CA LEU A 287 0.50 -7.08 -1.78
C LEU A 287 -1.00 -6.81 -1.81
N ILE A 288 -1.41 -5.72 -2.46
CA ILE A 288 -2.83 -5.32 -2.49
C ILE A 288 -3.64 -6.10 -3.52
N ALA A 289 -2.98 -6.58 -4.59
CA ALA A 289 -3.59 -7.37 -5.66
C ALA A 289 -2.61 -8.48 -6.10
N PRO A 290 -2.57 -9.63 -5.38
CA PRO A 290 -1.64 -10.71 -5.68
C PRO A 290 -1.79 -11.26 -7.10
N GLY A 291 -0.67 -11.37 -7.82
CA GLY A 291 -0.64 -11.85 -9.21
C GLY A 291 -1.09 -10.79 -10.23
N CYS A 292 -1.11 -9.52 -9.85
CA CYS A 292 -1.41 -8.43 -10.78
C CYS A 292 -0.36 -8.27 -11.87
N ASP A 293 -0.77 -7.74 -13.01
CA ASP A 293 0.13 -7.25 -14.05
C ASP A 293 0.39 -5.75 -13.90
N ILE A 294 1.60 -5.33 -14.25
CA ILE A 294 2.03 -3.94 -14.11
C ILE A 294 2.61 -3.45 -15.45
N VAL A 295 1.87 -2.56 -16.09
CA VAL A 295 2.27 -1.91 -17.35
C VAL A 295 2.99 -0.59 -17.01
N GLN A 296 4.23 -0.47 -17.43
CA GLN A 296 5.04 0.72 -17.19
C GLN A 296 4.95 1.67 -18.38
N VAL A 297 4.80 2.96 -18.11
CA VAL A 297 4.74 4.02 -19.11
C VAL A 297 5.82 5.07 -18.87
N ASN A 298 6.47 5.50 -19.95
CA ASN A 298 7.41 6.62 -19.94
C ASN A 298 6.72 7.88 -20.46
N GLY A 299 6.72 8.93 -19.62
CA GLY A 299 6.17 10.23 -20.00
C GLY A 299 4.65 10.31 -19.91
N VAL A 300 4.07 11.31 -20.56
CA VAL A 300 2.64 11.63 -20.49
C VAL A 300 1.96 11.24 -21.80
N THR A 301 0.82 10.54 -21.70
CA THR A 301 -0.02 10.23 -22.85
C THR A 301 -1.01 11.36 -23.14
N GLU A 302 -1.69 11.29 -24.27
CA GLU A 302 -2.71 12.27 -24.68
C GLU A 302 -4.05 12.14 -23.92
N GLY A 303 -4.04 11.54 -22.76
CA GLY A 303 -5.18 11.38 -21.85
C GLY A 303 -5.33 9.95 -21.30
N ALA A 304 -6.24 9.80 -20.36
CA ALA A 304 -6.44 8.54 -19.64
C ALA A 304 -6.83 7.37 -20.57
N ALA A 305 -7.64 7.62 -21.60
CA ALA A 305 -8.02 6.60 -22.59
C ALA A 305 -6.82 6.10 -23.40
N CYS A 306 -5.87 6.98 -23.76
CA CYS A 306 -4.63 6.55 -24.41
C CYS A 306 -3.75 5.72 -23.47
N SER A 307 -3.70 6.10 -22.18
CA SER A 307 -2.95 5.32 -21.19
C SER A 307 -3.51 3.90 -21.05
N THR A 308 -4.84 3.74 -21.02
CA THR A 308 -5.48 2.42 -20.86
C THR A 308 -5.21 1.47 -22.02
N LEU A 309 -5.01 1.97 -23.25
CA LEU A 309 -4.62 1.16 -24.40
C LEU A 309 -3.21 0.56 -24.30
N LEU A 310 -2.36 1.06 -23.42
CA LEU A 310 -1.05 0.43 -23.15
C LEU A 310 -1.20 -0.97 -22.53
N ALA A 311 -2.35 -1.25 -21.93
CA ALA A 311 -2.70 -2.57 -21.40
C ALA A 311 -3.48 -3.42 -22.42
N LYS A 312 -3.52 -3.05 -23.72
CA LYS A 312 -4.32 -3.70 -24.77
C LYS A 312 -4.10 -5.22 -24.81
N ASP A 313 -2.86 -5.68 -24.66
CA ASP A 313 -2.53 -7.12 -24.74
C ASP A 313 -3.21 -7.95 -23.62
N TYR A 314 -3.57 -7.33 -22.52
CA TYR A 314 -4.27 -7.98 -21.40
C TYR A 314 -5.79 -7.91 -21.52
N ILE A 315 -6.33 -6.83 -22.10
CA ILE A 315 -7.76 -6.52 -22.06
C ILE A 315 -8.48 -6.70 -23.40
N ASN A 316 -7.78 -6.85 -24.53
CA ASN A 316 -8.39 -7.02 -25.85
C ASN A 316 -8.86 -8.47 -26.09
N ASN A 317 -9.85 -8.88 -25.31
CA ASN A 317 -10.41 -10.23 -25.35
C ASN A 317 -11.89 -10.22 -24.94
N ASP A 318 -12.51 -11.41 -24.89
CA ASP A 318 -13.93 -11.56 -24.54
C ASP A 318 -14.19 -11.59 -23.03
N ALA A 319 -13.17 -11.43 -22.19
CA ALA A 319 -13.32 -11.35 -20.75
C ALA A 319 -13.95 -10.02 -20.31
N PRO A 320 -14.75 -10.01 -19.24
CA PRO A 320 -15.27 -8.77 -18.69
C PRO A 320 -14.14 -7.85 -18.20
N LEU A 321 -14.37 -6.54 -18.32
CA LEU A 321 -13.43 -5.51 -17.88
C LEU A 321 -14.12 -4.52 -16.96
N VAL A 322 -13.53 -4.27 -15.80
CA VAL A 322 -13.83 -3.09 -14.96
C VAL A 322 -12.64 -2.14 -15.03
N MET A 323 -12.91 -0.89 -15.35
CA MET A 323 -11.94 0.18 -15.20
C MET A 323 -12.28 1.02 -14.00
N ALA A 324 -11.27 1.36 -13.19
CA ALA A 324 -11.46 2.19 -12.02
C ALA A 324 -10.38 3.27 -11.94
N ASN A 325 -10.77 4.48 -11.55
CA ASN A 325 -9.83 5.53 -11.22
C ASN A 325 -9.03 5.15 -9.96
N SER A 326 -7.83 5.70 -9.82
CA SER A 326 -6.92 5.44 -8.70
C SER A 326 -7.06 6.43 -7.53
N ASP A 327 -8.09 7.28 -7.52
CA ASP A 327 -8.19 8.47 -6.65
C ASP A 327 -9.60 8.77 -6.16
N GLN A 328 -10.34 7.72 -5.81
CA GLN A 328 -11.71 7.83 -5.32
C GLN A 328 -12.02 6.80 -4.23
N TYR A 329 -12.96 7.12 -3.37
CA TYR A 329 -13.56 6.23 -2.39
C TYR A 329 -15.08 6.23 -2.55
N ILE A 330 -15.70 5.03 -2.60
CA ILE A 330 -17.10 4.86 -2.96
C ILE A 330 -17.85 4.22 -1.78
N GLU A 331 -18.99 4.78 -1.41
CA GLU A 331 -19.93 4.14 -0.48
C GLU A 331 -20.89 3.26 -1.29
N TRP A 332 -20.56 1.97 -1.42
CA TRP A 332 -21.27 1.05 -2.28
C TRP A 332 -21.21 -0.40 -1.79
N ASN A 333 -22.10 -1.22 -2.35
CA ASN A 333 -22.02 -2.67 -2.27
C ASN A 333 -21.51 -3.20 -3.63
N SER A 334 -20.20 -3.54 -3.69
CA SER A 334 -19.58 -4.01 -4.94
C SER A 334 -20.26 -5.27 -5.48
N ASN A 335 -20.62 -6.23 -4.60
CA ASN A 335 -21.31 -7.45 -4.99
C ASN A 335 -22.66 -7.16 -5.66
N GLU A 336 -23.49 -6.30 -5.06
CA GLU A 336 -24.78 -5.93 -5.62
C GLU A 336 -24.64 -5.28 -6.99
N CYS A 337 -23.68 -4.37 -7.15
CA CYS A 337 -23.43 -3.68 -8.42
C CYS A 337 -22.93 -4.64 -9.50
N MET A 338 -21.97 -5.52 -9.16
CA MET A 338 -21.43 -6.49 -10.12
C MET A 338 -22.49 -7.54 -10.51
N TYR A 339 -23.31 -8.01 -9.57
CA TYR A 339 -24.45 -8.88 -9.90
C TYR A 339 -25.45 -8.17 -10.82
N ALA A 340 -25.76 -6.89 -10.59
CA ALA A 340 -26.67 -6.14 -11.48
C ALA A 340 -26.12 -6.02 -12.91
N PHE A 341 -24.83 -5.76 -13.06
CA PHE A 341 -24.20 -5.67 -14.39
C PHE A 341 -24.14 -7.01 -15.13
N THR A 342 -23.97 -8.12 -14.41
CA THR A 342 -23.88 -9.44 -15.03
C THR A 342 -25.25 -10.13 -15.22
N ALA A 343 -26.25 -9.82 -14.39
CA ALA A 343 -27.61 -10.36 -14.51
C ALA A 343 -28.42 -9.68 -15.65
N ASP A 344 -28.21 -8.40 -15.84
CA ASP A 344 -28.79 -7.66 -16.96
C ASP A 344 -27.98 -7.97 -18.24
N ASP A 345 -28.65 -8.35 -19.32
CA ASP A 345 -27.97 -8.55 -20.60
C ASP A 345 -27.56 -7.19 -21.20
N ILE A 346 -26.51 -6.59 -20.66
CA ILE A 346 -25.97 -5.29 -21.06
C ILE A 346 -24.56 -5.43 -21.62
N ASP A 347 -24.16 -4.48 -22.45
CA ASP A 347 -22.80 -4.44 -23.05
C ASP A 347 -21.81 -3.62 -22.18
N GLY A 348 -22.34 -2.66 -21.40
CA GLY A 348 -21.55 -1.85 -20.49
C GLY A 348 -22.35 -1.28 -19.33
N GLY A 349 -21.62 -0.92 -18.26
CA GLY A 349 -22.20 -0.36 -17.04
C GLY A 349 -21.38 0.82 -16.52
N ILE A 350 -22.06 1.82 -15.99
CA ILE A 350 -21.45 3.02 -15.42
C ILE A 350 -21.94 3.17 -13.98
N LEU A 351 -21.01 3.22 -13.01
CA LEU A 351 -21.41 3.61 -11.66
C LEU A 351 -21.58 5.12 -11.57
N THR A 352 -22.70 5.55 -10.96
CA THR A 352 -23.05 6.96 -10.82
C THR A 352 -23.43 7.32 -9.39
N PHE A 353 -23.38 8.61 -9.09
CA PHE A 353 -23.94 9.22 -7.87
C PHE A 353 -24.64 10.52 -8.22
N GLU A 354 -25.45 11.03 -7.31
CA GLU A 354 -26.19 12.25 -7.55
C GLU A 354 -25.31 13.49 -7.38
N SER A 355 -25.11 14.24 -8.47
CA SER A 355 -24.39 15.51 -8.47
C SER A 355 -24.73 16.35 -9.69
N THR A 356 -24.52 17.67 -9.56
CA THR A 356 -24.61 18.64 -10.67
C THR A 356 -23.36 19.52 -10.75
N HIS A 357 -22.25 19.10 -10.11
CA HIS A 357 -21.02 19.87 -10.11
C HIS A 357 -20.20 19.62 -11.39
N PRO A 358 -19.83 20.65 -12.17
CA PRO A 358 -19.22 20.51 -13.51
C PRO A 358 -17.84 19.86 -13.56
N LYS A 359 -17.25 19.49 -12.42
CA LYS A 359 -15.97 18.78 -12.39
C LYS A 359 -16.05 17.30 -12.80
N TRP A 360 -17.28 16.73 -12.83
CA TRP A 360 -17.51 15.32 -13.08
C TRP A 360 -17.90 15.02 -14.53
N SER A 361 -17.79 13.75 -14.91
CA SER A 361 -18.43 13.22 -16.11
C SER A 361 -19.89 12.85 -15.78
N TYR A 362 -20.74 12.80 -16.77
CA TYR A 362 -22.18 12.58 -16.62
C TYR A 362 -22.71 11.55 -17.61
N ALA A 363 -23.71 10.77 -17.19
CA ALA A 363 -24.47 9.86 -18.03
C ALA A 363 -25.93 10.29 -18.09
N LYS A 364 -26.52 10.43 -19.30
CA LYS A 364 -27.92 10.74 -19.51
C LYS A 364 -28.68 9.47 -19.87
N ILE A 365 -29.72 9.16 -19.10
CA ILE A 365 -30.59 8.01 -19.35
C ILE A 365 -31.68 8.38 -20.37
N GLY A 366 -31.82 7.58 -21.41
CA GLY A 366 -32.86 7.72 -22.42
C GLY A 366 -34.21 7.14 -21.94
N THR A 367 -35.26 7.34 -22.74
CA THR A 367 -36.62 6.87 -22.45
C THR A 367 -36.75 5.34 -22.38
N ASN A 368 -35.80 4.62 -22.98
CA ASN A 368 -35.73 3.15 -22.97
C ASN A 368 -34.99 2.59 -21.72
N GLY A 369 -34.55 3.44 -20.79
CA GLY A 369 -33.84 3.05 -19.57
C GLY A 369 -32.35 2.77 -19.75
N PHE A 370 -31.82 2.91 -20.97
CA PHE A 370 -30.36 2.82 -21.24
C PHE A 370 -29.73 4.21 -21.36
N VAL A 371 -28.44 4.29 -21.23
CA VAL A 371 -27.66 5.52 -21.42
C VAL A 371 -27.76 5.94 -22.89
N SER A 372 -28.19 7.19 -23.14
CA SER A 372 -28.31 7.77 -24.48
C SER A 372 -27.11 8.68 -24.83
N GLU A 373 -26.43 9.20 -23.85
CA GLU A 373 -25.27 10.10 -24.01
C GLU A 373 -24.45 10.13 -22.75
N VAL A 374 -23.11 10.25 -22.88
CA VAL A 374 -22.21 10.60 -21.79
C VAL A 374 -21.44 11.88 -22.14
N ALA A 375 -21.09 12.67 -21.13
CA ALA A 375 -20.33 13.91 -21.33
C ALA A 375 -19.28 14.09 -20.23
N GLU A 376 -18.08 14.48 -20.65
CA GLU A 376 -16.98 14.83 -19.75
C GLU A 376 -17.05 16.29 -19.37
N LYS A 377 -16.99 16.61 -18.05
CA LYS A 377 -16.98 17.98 -17.51
C LYS A 377 -18.11 18.89 -18.01
N LYS A 378 -19.22 18.27 -18.37
CA LYS A 378 -20.43 18.97 -18.83
C LYS A 378 -21.65 18.33 -18.20
N VAL A 379 -22.41 19.10 -17.45
CA VAL A 379 -23.65 18.63 -16.77
C VAL A 379 -24.74 18.43 -17.81
N ILE A 380 -25.12 17.17 -18.05
CA ILE A 380 -26.22 16.79 -18.98
C ILE A 380 -27.35 16.04 -18.25
N SER A 381 -27.16 15.74 -16.96
CA SER A 381 -28.07 15.03 -16.08
C SER A 381 -27.69 15.25 -14.63
N ASN A 382 -28.32 14.54 -13.69
CA ASN A 382 -27.87 14.42 -12.29
C ASN A 382 -27.10 13.10 -12.01
N GLU A 383 -26.84 12.28 -13.04
CA GLU A 383 -26.05 11.04 -12.93
C GLU A 383 -24.56 11.34 -13.19
N ALA A 384 -23.86 11.81 -12.17
CA ALA A 384 -22.41 12.00 -12.22
C ALA A 384 -21.68 10.65 -12.09
N THR A 385 -20.66 10.42 -12.92
CA THR A 385 -19.94 9.14 -12.87
C THR A 385 -18.91 9.11 -11.72
N VAL A 386 -18.77 7.96 -11.08
CA VAL A 386 -17.78 7.77 -9.99
C VAL A 386 -16.40 7.34 -10.51
N GLY A 387 -16.23 7.20 -11.84
CA GLY A 387 -14.98 6.73 -12.42
C GLY A 387 -14.76 5.21 -12.32
N VAL A 388 -15.84 4.43 -12.17
CA VAL A 388 -15.86 2.97 -12.31
C VAL A 388 -16.76 2.59 -13.45
N TYR A 389 -16.21 1.85 -14.42
CA TYR A 389 -16.85 1.51 -15.69
C TYR A 389 -16.72 0.01 -15.96
N TYR A 390 -17.84 -0.65 -16.24
CA TYR A 390 -17.90 -2.06 -16.60
C TYR A 390 -18.10 -2.22 -18.11
N TRP A 391 -17.40 -3.17 -18.70
CA TRP A 391 -17.57 -3.63 -20.09
C TRP A 391 -17.74 -5.14 -20.07
N LYS A 392 -18.75 -5.65 -20.78
CA LYS A 392 -19.01 -7.09 -20.93
C LYS A 392 -17.83 -7.80 -21.59
N HIS A 393 -17.19 -7.15 -22.55
CA HIS A 393 -16.00 -7.61 -23.23
C HIS A 393 -14.94 -6.50 -23.26
N GLY A 394 -13.71 -6.80 -22.83
CA GLY A 394 -12.61 -5.85 -22.89
C GLY A 394 -12.28 -5.43 -24.32
N SER A 395 -12.48 -6.32 -25.30
CA SER A 395 -12.34 -6.03 -26.73
C SER A 395 -13.26 -4.93 -27.23
N ASP A 396 -14.50 -4.84 -26.72
CA ASP A 396 -15.40 -3.73 -27.04
C ASP A 396 -14.84 -2.38 -26.56
N TYR A 397 -14.31 -2.35 -25.33
CA TYR A 397 -13.64 -1.16 -24.82
C TYR A 397 -12.48 -0.71 -25.70
N VAL A 398 -11.60 -1.65 -26.08
CA VAL A 398 -10.45 -1.36 -26.94
C VAL A 398 -10.92 -0.80 -28.28
N LYS A 399 -11.86 -1.47 -28.95
CA LYS A 399 -12.46 -1.03 -30.23
C LYS A 399 -12.97 0.41 -30.14
N TYR A 400 -13.83 0.68 -29.19
CA TYR A 400 -14.48 1.99 -29.08
C TYR A 400 -13.52 3.10 -28.62
N THR A 401 -12.48 2.75 -27.88
CA THR A 401 -11.40 3.70 -27.52
C THR A 401 -10.58 4.06 -28.77
N GLU A 402 -10.21 3.08 -29.59
CA GLU A 402 -9.50 3.32 -30.85
C GLU A 402 -10.36 4.15 -31.83
N ASP A 403 -11.67 3.85 -31.93
CA ASP A 403 -12.61 4.61 -32.76
C ASP A 403 -12.69 6.08 -32.31
N MET A 404 -12.79 6.35 -31.01
CA MET A 404 -12.79 7.70 -30.46
C MET A 404 -11.49 8.45 -30.76
N ILE A 405 -10.35 7.78 -30.64
CA ILE A 405 -9.03 8.38 -30.94
C ILE A 405 -8.90 8.66 -32.45
N ASN A 406 -9.28 7.71 -33.30
CA ASN A 406 -9.23 7.88 -34.75
C ASN A 406 -10.14 9.01 -35.25
N LYS A 407 -11.31 9.21 -34.61
CA LYS A 407 -12.22 10.34 -34.86
C LYS A 407 -11.71 11.64 -34.24
N ASN A 408 -10.61 11.60 -33.46
CA ASN A 408 -10.03 12.72 -32.72
C ASN A 408 -11.04 13.44 -31.79
N ILE A 409 -11.90 12.68 -31.11
CA ILE A 409 -12.93 13.22 -30.20
C ILE A 409 -12.27 13.49 -28.83
N ARG A 410 -11.99 14.75 -28.54
CA ARG A 410 -11.29 15.20 -27.34
C ARG A 410 -12.14 16.12 -26.48
N VAL A 411 -11.85 16.15 -25.19
CA VAL A 411 -12.34 17.18 -24.27
C VAL A 411 -11.10 17.83 -23.64
N ASN A 412 -11.01 19.17 -23.68
CA ASN A 412 -9.84 19.92 -23.19
C ASN A 412 -8.49 19.39 -23.71
N ASN A 413 -8.42 19.02 -24.99
CA ASN A 413 -7.26 18.41 -25.67
C ASN A 413 -6.83 17.02 -25.16
N GLU A 414 -7.63 16.37 -24.34
CA GLU A 414 -7.33 15.03 -23.82
C GLU A 414 -8.38 14.01 -24.23
N PHE A 415 -8.00 12.72 -24.31
CA PHE A 415 -8.90 11.60 -24.47
C PHE A 415 -9.26 11.01 -23.11
N TYR A 416 -10.53 11.22 -22.71
CA TYR A 416 -11.06 10.70 -21.45
C TYR A 416 -11.72 9.34 -21.64
N VAL A 417 -11.82 8.57 -20.53
CA VAL A 417 -12.40 7.22 -20.56
C VAL A 417 -13.92 7.25 -20.70
N CYS A 418 -14.62 8.13 -19.97
CA CYS A 418 -16.08 8.18 -20.00
C CYS A 418 -16.66 8.40 -21.42
N PRO A 419 -16.17 9.32 -22.25
CA PRO A 419 -16.67 9.54 -23.60
C PRO A 419 -16.59 8.35 -24.56
N VAL A 420 -15.80 7.33 -24.25
CA VAL A 420 -15.71 6.08 -25.04
C VAL A 420 -17.08 5.42 -25.19
N PHE A 421 -17.94 5.52 -24.17
CA PHE A 421 -19.29 4.97 -24.23
C PHE A 421 -20.16 5.56 -25.34
N ASN A 422 -19.93 6.81 -25.77
CA ASN A 422 -20.69 7.37 -26.90
C ASN A 422 -20.46 6.59 -28.19
N GLN A 423 -19.24 6.05 -28.42
CA GLN A 423 -18.96 5.21 -29.60
C GLN A 423 -19.75 3.89 -29.52
N ALA A 424 -19.87 3.30 -28.33
CA ALA A 424 -20.65 2.09 -28.11
C ALA A 424 -22.17 2.36 -28.29
N ILE A 425 -22.67 3.51 -27.80
CA ILE A 425 -24.07 3.94 -27.94
C ILE A 425 -24.40 4.16 -29.42
N GLU A 426 -23.50 4.76 -30.21
CA GLU A 426 -23.65 4.91 -31.67
C GLU A 426 -23.83 3.55 -32.36
N ASP A 427 -23.16 2.50 -31.88
CA ASP A 427 -23.29 1.11 -32.35
C ASP A 427 -24.49 0.35 -31.71
N ASN A 428 -25.41 1.04 -31.05
CA ASN A 428 -26.60 0.48 -30.37
C ASN A 428 -26.30 -0.49 -29.23
N LYS A 429 -25.14 -0.37 -28.59
CA LYS A 429 -24.79 -1.12 -27.38
C LYS A 429 -25.65 -0.67 -26.21
N ARG A 430 -26.04 -1.61 -25.35
CA ARG A 430 -26.93 -1.36 -24.20
C ARG A 430 -26.05 -1.03 -22.98
N ILE A 431 -26.05 0.24 -22.61
CA ILE A 431 -25.28 0.75 -21.45
C ILE A 431 -26.26 1.13 -20.34
N LYS A 432 -26.04 0.66 -19.12
CA LYS A 432 -26.85 1.01 -17.94
C LYS A 432 -26.03 1.76 -16.90
N VAL A 433 -26.72 2.55 -16.09
CA VAL A 433 -26.18 3.12 -14.86
C VAL A 433 -26.57 2.29 -13.64
N LYS A 434 -25.70 2.22 -12.65
CA LYS A 434 -26.03 1.78 -11.29
C LYS A 434 -25.58 2.86 -10.33
N ARG A 435 -26.56 3.44 -9.58
CA ARG A 435 -26.27 4.50 -8.62
C ARG A 435 -25.69 3.91 -7.33
N VAL A 436 -24.64 4.52 -6.81
CA VAL A 436 -24.05 4.25 -5.49
C VAL A 436 -24.55 5.28 -4.47
N SER A 437 -24.36 5.00 -3.18
CA SER A 437 -24.85 5.87 -2.12
C SER A 437 -24.12 7.21 -2.08
N ASN A 438 -22.79 7.17 -2.19
CA ASN A 438 -21.96 8.37 -2.21
C ASN A 438 -20.59 8.09 -2.86
N MET A 439 -19.89 9.17 -3.26
CA MET A 439 -18.53 9.09 -3.77
C MET A 439 -17.69 10.25 -3.23
N TRP A 440 -16.49 9.93 -2.79
CA TRP A 440 -15.49 10.87 -2.30
C TRP A 440 -14.32 10.90 -3.27
N GLY A 441 -14.10 12.05 -3.91
CA GLY A 441 -12.86 12.29 -4.63
C GLY A 441 -11.72 12.46 -3.63
N ILE A 442 -10.56 11.83 -3.92
CA ILE A 442 -9.34 12.00 -3.14
C ILE A 442 -8.15 12.36 -4.05
N GLY A 443 -8.47 12.82 -5.27
CA GLY A 443 -7.51 13.08 -6.35
C GLY A 443 -6.88 14.45 -6.35
N THR A 444 -7.31 15.36 -5.48
CA THR A 444 -6.68 16.67 -5.24
C THR A 444 -6.44 16.86 -3.74
N PRO A 445 -5.48 17.72 -3.34
CA PRO A 445 -5.27 18.00 -1.93
C PRO A 445 -6.52 18.52 -1.19
N GLU A 446 -7.32 19.34 -1.86
CA GLU A 446 -8.56 19.90 -1.33
C GLU A 446 -9.62 18.80 -1.11
N ASP A 447 -9.83 17.95 -2.12
CA ASP A 447 -10.77 16.82 -2.02
C ASP A 447 -10.31 15.81 -0.96
N LEU A 448 -9.02 15.52 -0.87
CA LEU A 448 -8.44 14.65 0.16
C LEU A 448 -8.66 15.21 1.56
N ASN A 449 -8.37 16.48 1.79
CA ASN A 449 -8.63 17.14 3.07
C ASN A 449 -10.11 17.11 3.43
N TYR A 450 -10.99 17.33 2.46
CA TYR A 450 -12.44 17.24 2.67
C TYR A 450 -12.83 15.82 3.10
N PHE A 451 -12.34 14.80 2.40
CA PHE A 451 -12.54 13.39 2.78
C PHE A 451 -12.06 13.10 4.20
N LEU A 452 -10.82 13.44 4.54
CA LEU A 452 -10.23 13.17 5.86
C LEU A 452 -10.97 13.86 7.02
N THR A 453 -11.62 15.01 6.75
CA THR A 453 -12.35 15.77 7.77
C THR A 453 -13.82 15.38 7.89
N GLN A 454 -14.46 14.93 6.82
CA GLN A 454 -15.91 14.69 6.77
C GLN A 454 -16.26 13.20 6.82
N TYR A 455 -15.42 12.32 6.30
CA TYR A 455 -15.66 10.87 6.30
C TYR A 455 -15.42 10.29 7.69
N LYS A 456 -16.49 9.82 8.34
CA LYS A 456 -16.42 9.30 9.72
C LYS A 456 -16.21 7.79 9.83
N GLY A 457 -16.16 7.09 8.68
CA GLY A 457 -16.14 5.63 8.66
C GLY A 457 -17.48 5.04 9.18
N ASN A 458 -18.00 4.05 8.51
CA ASN A 458 -19.14 3.26 9.05
C ASN A 458 -18.61 2.12 9.91
#